data_172eabf3146707f10d1a40d8b1e841f9
#
_entry.id   172eabf3146707f10d1a40d8b1e841f9
#
_cell.length_a   1.000
_cell.length_b   1.000
_cell.length_c   1.000
_cell.angle_alpha   90.00
_cell.angle_beta   90.00
_cell.angle_gamma   90.00
#
_symmetry.space_group_name_H-M   'P 1'
#
loop_
_entity.id
_entity.type
_entity.pdbx_description
1 polymer ?
#
loop_
_entity_poly.entity_id
_entity_poly.type
_entity_poly.pdbx_seq_one_letter_code
_entity_poly.pdbx_strand_id
1 'polypeptide(L)'
;HRIAIRNFNLEGRADDVKVVVPGKTLQEISKILSTDAENMVNVYFTNNHILFEFDNTTVVSRLIEGEYFKINQMLSSDYGTKVVINKKEFIDSIDRANLLIKEGEKKPIIINITDGSLEVNVNSAIGTLNEDIDIEKEGKDLMIGFNPKFLLDALRVIDDETVDIYLVNPKAPCFIRDKEQSYIYLILPVNFTA
;
A
#
# COMPACT_ATOMS: atom_id res chain seq x y z
N HIS A 1 -8.61 7.06 -2.53
CA HIS A 1 -7.38 7.18 -3.32
C HIS A 1 -6.46 5.95 -3.20
N ARG A 2 -6.70 5.05 -2.22
CA ARG A 2 -5.89 3.85 -1.99
C ARG A 2 -6.69 2.77 -1.29
N ILE A 3 -6.33 1.50 -1.54
CA ILE A 3 -6.89 0.32 -0.89
C ILE A 3 -5.72 -0.62 -0.58
N ALA A 4 -5.72 -1.19 0.62
CA ALA A 4 -4.80 -2.25 1.01
C ALA A 4 -5.59 -3.52 1.29
N ILE A 5 -5.09 -4.65 0.80
CA ILE A 5 -5.64 -5.98 1.04
C ILE A 5 -4.51 -6.86 1.55
N ARG A 6 -4.74 -7.56 2.64
CA ARG A 6 -3.82 -8.57 3.17
C ARG A 6 -4.57 -9.86 3.38
N ASN A 7 -4.02 -10.96 2.90
CA ASN A 7 -4.58 -12.29 3.06
C ASN A 7 -3.66 -13.11 3.97
N PHE A 8 -4.26 -13.84 4.88
CA PHE A 8 -3.56 -14.79 5.74
C PHE A 8 -4.30 -16.12 5.73
N ASN A 9 -3.54 -17.20 5.77
CA ASN A 9 -4.07 -18.53 6.01
C ASN A 9 -4.25 -18.72 7.52
N LEU A 10 -5.47 -19.01 7.94
CA LEU A 10 -5.74 -19.34 9.33
C LEU A 10 -5.49 -20.82 9.56
N GLU A 11 -4.87 -21.17 10.67
CA GLU A 11 -4.79 -22.55 11.15
C GLU A 11 -6.12 -22.89 11.87
N GLY A 12 -6.79 -23.97 11.41
CA GLY A 12 -8.04 -24.44 12.00
C GLY A 12 -9.30 -24.01 11.26
N ARG A 13 -10.45 -24.24 11.90
CA ARG A 13 -11.77 -23.84 11.39
C ARG A 13 -12.17 -22.50 11.98
N ALA A 14 -12.54 -21.57 11.12
CA ALA A 14 -13.22 -20.35 11.50
C ALA A 14 -14.56 -20.26 10.75
N ASP A 15 -15.55 -19.67 11.38
CA ASP A 15 -16.81 -19.35 10.70
C ASP A 15 -16.60 -18.19 9.73
N ASP A 16 -17.34 -18.17 8.62
CA ASP A 16 -17.33 -17.08 7.67
C ASP A 16 -17.92 -15.81 8.29
N VAL A 17 -17.09 -14.85 8.61
CA VAL A 17 -17.49 -13.56 9.18
C VAL A 17 -17.05 -12.43 8.28
N LYS A 18 -17.96 -11.52 7.97
CA LYS A 18 -17.69 -10.30 7.23
C LYS A 18 -18.16 -9.08 8.01
N VAL A 19 -17.23 -8.28 8.47
CA VAL A 19 -17.50 -7.11 9.32
C VAL A 19 -16.68 -5.90 8.88
N VAL A 20 -17.15 -4.71 9.23
CA VAL A 20 -16.43 -3.47 9.03
C VAL A 20 -15.95 -2.93 10.37
N VAL A 21 -14.64 -2.96 10.59
CA VAL A 21 -14.00 -2.50 11.83
C VAL A 21 -13.53 -1.06 11.66
N PRO A 22 -13.74 -0.16 12.64
CA PRO A 22 -13.20 1.19 12.58
C PRO A 22 -11.68 1.18 12.49
N GLY A 23 -11.10 1.88 11.49
CA GLY A 23 -9.65 1.94 11.31
C GLY A 23 -8.91 2.48 12.53
N LYS A 24 -9.51 3.41 13.30
CA LYS A 24 -8.95 3.89 14.57
C LYS A 24 -8.77 2.77 15.60
N THR A 25 -9.73 1.85 15.70
CA THR A 25 -9.63 0.70 16.60
C THR A 25 -8.41 -0.16 16.25
N LEU A 26 -8.24 -0.50 14.96
CA LEU A 26 -7.10 -1.27 14.50
C LEU A 26 -5.76 -0.54 14.74
N GLN A 27 -5.73 0.78 14.54
CA GLN A 27 -4.55 1.60 14.84
C GLN A 27 -4.17 1.60 16.32
N GLU A 28 -5.15 1.68 17.22
CA GLU A 28 -4.85 1.63 18.66
C GLU A 28 -4.40 0.23 19.09
N ILE A 29 -5.04 -0.83 18.57
CA ILE A 29 -4.62 -2.20 18.84
C ILE A 29 -3.19 -2.44 18.36
N SER A 30 -2.84 -2.00 17.15
CA SER A 30 -1.48 -2.18 16.59
C SER A 30 -0.37 -1.53 17.42
N LYS A 31 -0.69 -0.52 18.25
CA LYS A 31 0.29 0.14 19.13
C LYS A 31 0.54 -0.61 20.44
N ILE A 32 -0.43 -1.39 20.89
CA ILE A 32 -0.39 -2.10 22.16
C ILE A 32 -0.15 -3.59 22.02
N LEU A 33 -0.25 -4.13 20.79
CA LEU A 33 0.15 -5.51 20.52
C LEU A 33 1.64 -5.66 20.68
N SER A 34 2.05 -6.71 21.41
CA SER A 34 3.45 -7.15 21.44
C SER A 34 3.90 -7.60 20.05
N THR A 35 5.17 -7.37 19.73
CA THR A 35 5.80 -7.84 18.49
C THR A 35 6.26 -9.30 18.58
N ASP A 36 6.08 -9.96 19.72
CA ASP A 36 6.40 -11.37 19.90
C ASP A 36 5.45 -12.24 19.08
N ALA A 37 6.00 -12.99 18.14
CA ALA A 37 5.25 -13.85 17.23
C ALA A 37 4.52 -15.02 17.93
N GLU A 38 4.88 -15.32 19.19
CA GLU A 38 4.25 -16.37 19.99
C GLU A 38 2.95 -15.92 20.70
N ASN A 39 2.68 -14.62 20.73
CA ASN A 39 1.48 -14.09 21.39
C ASN A 39 0.24 -14.27 20.52
N MET A 40 -0.75 -14.94 21.09
CA MET A 40 -2.04 -15.17 20.44
C MET A 40 -2.99 -14.01 20.69
N VAL A 41 -3.72 -13.61 19.66
CA VAL A 41 -4.83 -12.66 19.75
C VAL A 41 -6.14 -13.41 19.50
N ASN A 42 -6.99 -13.46 20.50
CA ASN A 42 -8.33 -13.99 20.32
C ASN A 42 -9.25 -12.88 19.82
N VAL A 43 -10.01 -13.18 18.77
CA VAL A 43 -10.94 -12.23 18.17
C VAL A 43 -12.35 -12.80 18.21
N TYR A 44 -13.26 -12.07 18.84
CA TYR A 44 -14.65 -12.47 18.98
C TYR A 44 -15.56 -11.45 18.30
N PHE A 45 -16.64 -11.97 17.72
CA PHE A 45 -17.62 -11.16 17.00
C PHE A 45 -19.00 -11.31 17.61
N THR A 46 -19.73 -10.20 17.69
CA THR A 46 -21.17 -10.16 17.87
C THR A 46 -21.81 -9.43 16.70
N ASN A 47 -23.11 -9.26 16.68
CA ASN A 47 -23.82 -8.57 15.59
C ASN A 47 -23.34 -7.13 15.36
N ASN A 48 -22.85 -6.45 16.42
CA ASN A 48 -22.48 -5.04 16.36
C ASN A 48 -21.18 -4.68 17.08
N HIS A 49 -20.46 -5.67 17.63
CA HIS A 49 -19.17 -5.45 18.30
C HIS A 49 -18.12 -6.47 17.84
N ILE A 50 -16.87 -6.05 17.91
CA ILE A 50 -15.68 -6.87 17.83
C ILE A 50 -14.93 -6.74 19.16
N LEU A 51 -14.41 -7.86 19.67
CA LEU A 51 -13.61 -7.92 20.88
C LEU A 51 -12.27 -8.56 20.53
N PHE A 52 -11.20 -7.95 20.96
CA PHE A 52 -9.84 -8.47 20.89
C PHE A 52 -9.36 -8.75 22.31
N GLU A 53 -8.79 -9.93 22.53
CA GLU A 53 -8.24 -10.36 23.80
C GLU A 53 -6.83 -10.89 23.58
N PHE A 54 -5.87 -10.28 24.26
CA PHE A 54 -4.45 -10.64 24.19
C PHE A 54 -3.78 -10.24 25.50
N ASP A 55 -2.87 -11.07 25.98
CA ASP A 55 -2.23 -10.93 27.29
C ASP A 55 -3.31 -10.73 28.38
N ASN A 56 -3.19 -9.65 29.15
CA ASN A 56 -4.20 -9.26 30.17
C ASN A 56 -5.08 -8.10 29.68
N THR A 57 -5.19 -7.91 28.38
CA THR A 57 -5.88 -6.76 27.77
C THR A 57 -7.10 -7.22 26.98
N THR A 58 -8.21 -6.55 27.20
CA THR A 58 -9.44 -6.73 26.42
C THR A 58 -9.83 -5.40 25.78
N VAL A 59 -9.98 -5.40 24.45
CA VAL A 59 -10.42 -4.22 23.68
C VAL A 59 -11.74 -4.52 23.02
N VAL A 60 -12.76 -3.73 23.29
CA VAL A 60 -14.08 -3.83 22.67
C VAL A 60 -14.31 -2.62 21.75
N SER A 61 -14.77 -2.87 20.54
CA SER A 61 -15.12 -1.81 19.60
C SER A 61 -16.46 -2.09 18.92
N ARG A 62 -17.22 -1.04 18.66
CA ARG A 62 -18.44 -1.14 17.86
C ARG A 62 -18.08 -1.27 16.38
N LEU A 63 -18.77 -2.17 15.69
CA LEU A 63 -18.66 -2.34 14.24
C LEU A 63 -19.35 -1.18 13.51
N ILE A 64 -18.87 -0.88 12.31
CA ILE A 64 -19.51 0.07 11.39
C ILE A 64 -20.62 -0.68 10.64
N GLU A 65 -21.83 -0.17 10.71
CA GLU A 65 -22.97 -0.72 9.98
C GLU A 65 -22.87 -0.41 8.48
N GLY A 66 -23.27 -1.37 7.64
CA GLY A 66 -23.32 -1.24 6.19
C GLY A 66 -22.39 -2.20 5.45
N GLU A 67 -22.51 -2.20 4.13
CA GLU A 67 -21.67 -3.01 3.26
C GLU A 67 -20.36 -2.33 2.98
N TYR A 68 -19.27 -3.11 3.02
CA TYR A 68 -17.97 -2.64 2.57
C TYR A 68 -17.92 -2.57 1.02
N PHE A 69 -17.01 -1.77 0.49
CA PHE A 69 -16.82 -1.65 -0.95
C PHE A 69 -16.62 -3.00 -1.64
N LYS A 70 -17.15 -3.15 -2.84
CA LYS A 70 -16.95 -4.33 -3.69
C LYS A 70 -15.56 -4.32 -4.32
N ILE A 71 -14.53 -4.55 -3.50
CA ILE A 71 -13.12 -4.42 -3.86
C ILE A 71 -12.75 -5.30 -5.06
N ASN A 72 -13.31 -6.51 -5.15
CA ASN A 72 -13.02 -7.45 -6.24
C ASN A 72 -13.30 -6.88 -7.64
N GLN A 73 -14.23 -5.93 -7.76
CA GLN A 73 -14.52 -5.25 -9.02
C GLN A 73 -13.46 -4.20 -9.40
N MET A 74 -12.62 -3.80 -8.44
CA MET A 74 -11.57 -2.82 -8.64
C MET A 74 -10.20 -3.48 -8.89
N LEU A 75 -10.09 -4.78 -8.62
CA LEU A 75 -8.88 -5.55 -8.86
C LEU A 75 -8.86 -6.00 -10.33
N SER A 76 -8.02 -5.37 -11.13
CA SER A 76 -7.72 -5.85 -12.49
C SER A 76 -6.51 -6.77 -12.45
N SER A 77 -6.56 -7.84 -13.23
CA SER A 77 -5.39 -8.67 -13.55
C SER A 77 -4.65 -8.16 -14.79
N ASP A 78 -5.27 -7.26 -15.56
CA ASP A 78 -4.70 -6.74 -16.78
C ASP A 78 -3.73 -5.62 -16.48
N TYR A 79 -2.55 -5.67 -17.08
CA TYR A 79 -1.54 -4.62 -16.99
C TYR A 79 -0.92 -4.38 -18.38
N GLY A 80 -0.53 -3.12 -18.63
CA GLY A 80 0.22 -2.72 -19.82
C GLY A 80 1.72 -2.68 -19.55
N THR A 81 2.09 -2.54 -18.26
CA THR A 81 3.47 -2.46 -17.79
C THR A 81 3.59 -3.15 -16.43
N LYS A 82 4.56 -4.04 -16.31
CA LYS A 82 4.99 -4.63 -15.04
C LYS A 82 6.42 -4.18 -14.76
N VAL A 83 6.69 -3.84 -13.52
CA VAL A 83 8.02 -3.45 -13.02
C VAL A 83 8.36 -4.28 -11.81
N VAL A 84 9.56 -4.86 -11.78
CA VAL A 84 10.18 -5.44 -10.58
C VAL A 84 11.31 -4.51 -10.15
N ILE A 85 11.26 -4.03 -8.90
CA ILE A 85 12.18 -3.02 -8.38
C ILE A 85 12.69 -3.39 -6.99
N ASN A 86 13.94 -3.01 -6.69
CA ASN A 86 14.46 -3.09 -5.33
C ASN A 86 13.69 -2.13 -4.42
N LYS A 87 13.03 -2.71 -3.40
CA LYS A 87 12.16 -1.97 -2.48
C LYS A 87 12.91 -0.89 -1.71
N LYS A 88 14.13 -1.21 -1.24
CA LYS A 88 14.90 -0.28 -0.42
C LYS A 88 15.34 0.92 -1.23
N GLU A 89 15.89 0.72 -2.42
CA GLU A 89 16.32 1.80 -3.31
C GLU A 89 15.15 2.71 -3.69
N PHE A 90 13.99 2.12 -3.96
CA PHE A 90 12.79 2.86 -4.29
C PHE A 90 12.26 3.69 -3.10
N ILE A 91 12.21 3.12 -1.89
CA ILE A 91 11.85 3.86 -0.66
C ILE A 91 12.82 5.02 -0.45
N ASP A 92 14.13 4.77 -0.52
CA ASP A 92 15.16 5.77 -0.26
C ASP A 92 15.06 6.95 -1.26
N SER A 93 14.79 6.67 -2.54
CA SER A 93 14.57 7.69 -3.56
C SER A 93 13.30 8.51 -3.32
N ILE A 94 12.19 7.83 -3.00
CA ILE A 94 10.92 8.53 -2.68
C ILE A 94 11.07 9.38 -1.41
N ASP A 95 11.77 8.91 -0.39
CA ASP A 95 12.02 9.67 0.84
C ASP A 95 12.83 10.95 0.53
N ARG A 96 13.89 10.87 -0.30
CA ARG A 96 14.63 12.05 -0.76
C ARG A 96 13.74 13.01 -1.56
N ALA A 97 12.94 12.49 -2.50
CA ALA A 97 12.00 13.30 -3.27
C ALA A 97 10.98 14.02 -2.37
N ASN A 98 10.51 13.32 -1.33
CA ASN A 98 9.53 13.87 -0.39
C ASN A 98 10.06 15.05 0.43
N LEU A 99 11.39 15.13 0.67
CA LEU A 99 12.03 16.29 1.35
C LEU A 99 11.90 17.59 0.54
N LEU A 100 11.74 17.49 -0.78
CA LEU A 100 11.54 18.65 -1.65
C LEU A 100 10.07 19.08 -1.77
N ILE A 101 9.14 18.38 -1.14
CA ILE A 101 7.71 18.71 -1.13
C ILE A 101 7.39 19.31 0.24
N LYS A 102 6.95 20.56 0.27
CA LYS A 102 6.57 21.22 1.52
C LYS A 102 5.37 20.54 2.17
N GLU A 103 5.38 20.50 3.48
CA GLU A 103 4.24 19.99 4.25
C GLU A 103 2.96 20.74 3.88
N GLY A 104 1.90 19.97 3.54
CA GLY A 104 0.62 20.52 3.07
C GLY A 104 0.51 20.75 1.57
N GLU A 105 1.60 20.70 0.81
CA GLU A 105 1.55 20.70 -0.66
C GLU A 105 1.08 19.33 -1.18
N LYS A 106 0.10 19.35 -2.10
CA LYS A 106 -0.37 18.14 -2.80
C LYS A 106 0.40 17.87 -4.08
N LYS A 107 1.72 18.08 -4.05
CA LYS A 107 2.57 17.90 -5.21
C LYS A 107 2.90 16.42 -5.40
N PRO A 108 2.67 15.84 -6.59
CA PRO A 108 3.08 14.47 -6.87
C PRO A 108 4.59 14.39 -7.12
N ILE A 109 5.16 13.22 -6.89
CA ILE A 109 6.38 12.78 -7.58
C ILE A 109 5.97 12.19 -8.92
N ILE A 110 6.83 12.38 -9.92
CA ILE A 110 6.62 11.82 -11.26
C ILE A 110 7.55 10.61 -11.39
N ILE A 111 7.00 9.51 -11.82
CA ILE A 111 7.74 8.28 -12.11
C ILE A 111 7.71 8.08 -13.61
N ASN A 112 8.90 8.06 -14.22
CA ASN A 112 9.09 7.76 -15.63
C ASN A 112 9.73 6.38 -15.78
N ILE A 113 9.03 5.46 -16.41
CA ILE A 113 9.44 4.06 -16.58
C ILE A 113 9.83 3.84 -18.02
N THR A 114 11.08 3.48 -18.24
CA THR A 114 11.65 3.12 -19.53
C THR A 114 12.30 1.74 -19.47
N ASP A 115 12.92 1.28 -20.56
CA ASP A 115 13.60 -0.01 -20.56
C ASP A 115 14.81 0.00 -19.59
N GLY A 116 14.74 -0.85 -18.57
CA GLY A 116 15.78 -1.04 -17.57
C GLY A 116 15.87 0.03 -16.50
N SER A 117 15.12 1.15 -16.58
CA SER A 117 15.20 2.25 -15.62
C SER A 117 13.85 2.80 -15.19
N LEU A 118 13.75 3.14 -13.92
CA LEU A 118 12.67 3.93 -13.33
C LEU A 118 13.27 5.22 -12.77
N GLU A 119 12.91 6.36 -13.38
CA GLU A 119 13.31 7.69 -12.92
C GLU A 119 12.27 8.24 -11.93
N VAL A 120 12.71 8.64 -10.75
CA VAL A 120 11.92 9.41 -9.77
C VAL A 120 12.23 10.87 -9.94
N ASN A 121 11.24 11.67 -10.30
CA ASN A 121 11.38 13.10 -10.58
C ASN A 121 10.47 13.93 -9.68
N VAL A 122 11.02 14.99 -9.11
CA VAL A 122 10.28 16.06 -8.45
C VAL A 122 10.91 17.40 -8.78
N ASN A 123 10.06 18.36 -9.12
CA ASN A 123 10.48 19.75 -9.31
C ASN A 123 9.62 20.64 -8.40
N SER A 124 10.24 21.34 -7.46
CA SER A 124 9.57 22.19 -6.47
C SER A 124 10.20 23.57 -6.38
N ALA A 125 9.60 24.46 -5.60
CA ALA A 125 10.16 25.79 -5.37
C ALA A 125 11.50 25.79 -4.59
N ILE A 126 11.82 24.67 -3.90
CA ILE A 126 13.03 24.53 -3.09
C ILE A 126 14.12 23.68 -3.75
N GLY A 127 13.81 23.03 -4.87
CA GLY A 127 14.80 22.23 -5.61
C GLY A 127 14.17 21.22 -6.55
N THR A 128 15.05 20.53 -7.27
CA THR A 128 14.73 19.47 -8.23
C THR A 128 15.51 18.22 -7.87
N LEU A 129 14.88 17.07 -8.02
CA LEU A 129 15.51 15.76 -7.89
C LEU A 129 15.16 14.94 -9.13
N ASN A 130 16.17 14.28 -9.69
CA ASN A 130 16.04 13.25 -10.71
C ASN A 130 16.95 12.09 -10.28
N GLU A 131 16.36 10.93 -10.04
CA GLU A 131 17.10 9.73 -9.65
C GLU A 131 16.62 8.55 -10.46
N ASP A 132 17.57 7.82 -11.03
CA ASP A 132 17.36 6.59 -11.76
C ASP A 132 17.57 5.38 -10.85
N ILE A 133 16.69 4.39 -10.97
CA ILE A 133 16.75 3.11 -10.28
C ILE A 133 16.65 2.01 -11.32
N ASP A 134 17.55 1.03 -11.23
CA ASP A 134 17.53 -0.14 -12.11
C ASP A 134 16.29 -0.99 -11.84
N ILE A 135 15.63 -1.43 -12.91
CA ILE A 135 14.41 -2.23 -12.86
C ILE A 135 14.42 -3.37 -13.89
N GLU A 136 13.61 -4.38 -13.63
CA GLU A 136 13.15 -5.29 -14.67
C GLU A 136 11.75 -4.83 -15.13
N LYS A 137 11.58 -4.62 -16.43
CA LYS A 137 10.32 -4.14 -17.01
C LYS A 137 9.80 -5.09 -18.07
N GLU A 138 8.50 -5.32 -17.99
CA GLU A 138 7.71 -5.92 -19.07
C GLU A 138 6.66 -4.91 -19.54
N GLY A 139 6.46 -4.81 -20.86
CA GLY A 139 5.43 -3.95 -21.45
C GLY A 139 5.93 -2.58 -21.87
N LYS A 140 5.05 -1.58 -21.87
CA LYS A 140 5.27 -0.26 -22.47
C LYS A 140 5.95 0.70 -21.51
N ASP A 141 6.63 1.70 -22.08
CA ASP A 141 7.08 2.87 -21.33
C ASP A 141 5.90 3.67 -20.79
N LEU A 142 6.06 4.24 -19.61
CA LEU A 142 4.96 4.91 -18.93
C LEU A 142 5.49 6.04 -18.04
N MET A 143 4.79 7.18 -18.06
CA MET A 143 5.01 8.26 -17.11
C MET A 143 3.75 8.46 -16.27
N ILE A 144 3.89 8.50 -14.93
CA ILE A 144 2.77 8.53 -14.01
C ILE A 144 3.12 9.31 -12.74
N GLY A 145 2.15 10.03 -12.18
CA GLY A 145 2.32 10.80 -10.94
C GLY A 145 1.68 10.14 -9.73
N PHE A 146 2.35 10.19 -8.59
CA PHE A 146 1.83 9.67 -7.33
C PHE A 146 2.05 10.62 -6.15
N ASN A 147 1.19 10.49 -5.16
CA ASN A 147 1.49 11.03 -3.83
C ASN A 147 2.57 10.16 -3.18
N PRO A 148 3.76 10.71 -2.83
CA PRO A 148 4.88 9.94 -2.30
C PRO A 148 4.52 9.18 -1.01
N LYS A 149 3.71 9.79 -0.14
CA LYS A 149 3.28 9.17 1.10
C LYS A 149 2.50 7.86 0.87
N PHE A 150 1.68 7.81 -0.19
CA PHE A 150 0.90 6.60 -0.48
C PHE A 150 1.78 5.45 -0.97
N LEU A 151 2.83 5.76 -1.73
CA LEU A 151 3.83 4.78 -2.13
C LEU A 151 4.63 4.27 -0.92
N LEU A 152 5.12 5.17 -0.07
CA LEU A 152 5.86 4.81 1.13
C LEU A 152 5.03 3.94 2.08
N ASP A 153 3.75 4.29 2.30
CA ASP A 153 2.85 3.50 3.15
C ASP A 153 2.65 2.08 2.61
N ALA A 154 2.65 1.90 1.28
CA ALA A 154 2.56 0.59 0.64
C ALA A 154 3.85 -0.23 0.81
N LEU A 155 5.00 0.40 0.53
CA LEU A 155 6.28 -0.29 0.45
C LEU A 155 6.83 -0.71 1.82
N ARG A 156 6.58 0.11 2.85
CA ARG A 156 7.11 -0.11 4.21
C ARG A 156 6.53 -1.31 4.94
N VAL A 157 5.42 -1.87 4.47
CA VAL A 157 4.76 -3.04 5.09
C VAL A 157 5.01 -4.35 4.34
N ILE A 158 5.80 -4.32 3.28
CA ILE A 158 6.24 -5.49 2.53
C ILE A 158 7.61 -5.91 3.07
N ASP A 159 7.79 -7.20 3.37
CA ASP A 159 9.05 -7.72 3.90
C ASP A 159 10.06 -8.08 2.81
N ASP A 160 9.59 -8.37 1.59
CA ASP A 160 10.41 -8.73 0.44
C ASP A 160 11.46 -7.68 0.07
N GLU A 161 12.59 -8.10 -0.48
CA GLU A 161 13.64 -7.20 -1.00
C GLU A 161 13.22 -6.50 -2.29
N THR A 162 12.38 -7.14 -3.09
CA THR A 162 11.85 -6.59 -4.33
C THR A 162 10.33 -6.58 -4.30
N VAL A 163 9.72 -5.67 -5.05
CA VAL A 163 8.26 -5.56 -5.19
C VAL A 163 7.85 -5.54 -6.65
N ASP A 164 6.68 -6.07 -6.91
CA ASP A 164 6.04 -6.06 -8.22
C ASP A 164 5.06 -4.88 -8.31
N ILE A 165 5.23 -4.04 -9.35
CA ILE A 165 4.36 -2.89 -9.63
C ILE A 165 3.67 -3.14 -10.97
N TYR A 166 2.34 -3.08 -10.97
CA TYR A 166 1.51 -3.30 -12.15
C TYR A 166 0.75 -2.03 -12.53
N LEU A 167 0.89 -1.62 -13.77
CA LEU A 167 0.33 -0.39 -14.31
C LEU A 167 -0.42 -0.68 -15.61
N VAL A 168 -1.60 -0.11 -15.78
CA VAL A 168 -2.39 -0.25 -17.00
C VAL A 168 -2.11 0.92 -17.93
N ASN A 169 -2.19 2.15 -17.42
CA ASN A 169 -1.94 3.40 -18.12
C ASN A 169 -1.77 4.55 -17.09
N PRO A 170 -1.39 5.77 -17.52
CA PRO A 170 -1.14 6.90 -16.61
C PRO A 170 -2.32 7.37 -15.75
N LYS A 171 -3.54 6.93 -16.05
CA LYS A 171 -4.78 7.38 -15.38
C LYS A 171 -5.48 6.26 -14.61
N ALA A 172 -5.08 5.01 -14.85
CA ALA A 172 -5.63 3.85 -14.17
C ALA A 172 -4.94 3.61 -12.82
N PRO A 173 -5.59 2.87 -11.91
CA PRO A 173 -4.95 2.47 -10.66
C PRO A 173 -3.64 1.71 -10.89
N CYS A 174 -2.67 1.97 -10.03
CA CYS A 174 -1.44 1.19 -9.90
C CYS A 174 -1.62 0.14 -8.81
N PHE A 175 -1.08 -1.04 -9.01
CA PHE A 175 -1.07 -2.12 -8.02
C PHE A 175 0.35 -2.44 -7.62
N ILE A 176 0.60 -2.50 -6.30
CA ILE A 176 1.84 -2.97 -5.71
C ILE A 176 1.55 -4.29 -5.02
N ARG A 177 2.36 -5.32 -5.25
CA ARG A 177 2.19 -6.66 -4.70
C ARG A 177 3.50 -7.19 -4.13
N ASP A 178 3.38 -8.01 -3.07
CA ASP A 178 4.46 -8.86 -2.59
C ASP A 178 4.63 -10.09 -3.51
N LYS A 179 5.73 -10.83 -3.35
CA LYS A 179 6.04 -12.02 -4.16
C LYS A 179 5.00 -13.12 -4.04
N GLU A 180 4.44 -13.31 -2.85
CA GLU A 180 3.42 -14.32 -2.57
C GLU A 180 2.03 -13.88 -2.97
N GLN A 181 1.86 -12.62 -3.38
CA GLN A 181 0.58 -11.99 -3.68
C GLN A 181 -0.42 -12.04 -2.50
N SER A 182 0.11 -12.15 -1.29
CA SER A 182 -0.64 -12.07 -0.03
C SER A 182 -1.03 -10.64 0.31
N TYR A 183 -0.27 -9.66 -0.20
CA TYR A 183 -0.51 -8.24 -0.07
C TYR A 183 -0.73 -7.58 -1.44
N ILE A 184 -1.83 -6.88 -1.55
CA ILE A 184 -2.18 -6.08 -2.73
C ILE A 184 -2.49 -4.67 -2.27
N TYR A 185 -1.79 -3.70 -2.81
CA TYR A 185 -2.04 -2.29 -2.56
C TYR A 185 -2.39 -1.58 -3.87
N LEU A 186 -3.54 -0.93 -3.89
CA LEU A 186 -4.03 -0.14 -5.00
C LEU A 186 -3.84 1.34 -4.68
N ILE A 187 -3.24 2.10 -5.59
CA ILE A 187 -3.09 3.55 -5.51
C ILE A 187 -3.66 4.20 -6.78
N LEU A 188 -4.48 5.23 -6.60
CA LEU A 188 -4.88 6.08 -7.71
C LEU A 188 -3.76 7.08 -8.05
N PRO A 189 -3.44 7.26 -9.32
CA PRO A 189 -2.47 8.27 -9.75
C PRO A 189 -2.99 9.69 -9.50
N VAL A 190 -2.06 10.63 -9.48
CA VAL A 190 -2.33 12.06 -9.40
C VAL A 190 -2.07 12.67 -10.77
N ASN A 191 -3.02 13.47 -11.26
CA ASN A 191 -2.81 14.23 -12.49
C ASN A 191 -1.69 15.24 -12.30
N PHE A 192 -0.80 15.34 -13.28
CA PHE A 192 0.26 16.34 -13.35
C PHE A 192 0.30 16.93 -14.75
N THR A 193 0.78 18.13 -14.86
CA THR A 193 1.16 18.76 -16.14
C THR A 193 2.65 18.53 -16.33
N ALA A 194 3.00 17.88 -17.44
CA ALA A 194 4.38 17.69 -17.86
C ALA A 194 4.99 19.03 -18.31
#